data_1ee35893f7a4d805bb7374f01b9108ed
#
_entry.id   1ee35893f7a4d805bb7374f01b9108ed
#
_cell.length_a   1.000
_cell.length_b   1.000
_cell.length_c   1.000
_cell.angle_alpha   90.00
_cell.angle_beta   90.00
_cell.angle_gamma   90.00
#
_symmetry.space_group_name_H-M   'P 1'
#
loop_
_entity.id
_entity.type
_entity.pdbx_description
1 polymer ?
#
loop_
_entity_poly.entity_id
_entity_poly.type
_entity_poly.pdbx_seq_one_letter_code
_entity_poly.pdbx_strand_id
1 'polypeptide(L)'
;KLDAELLKVDGVPLRADSDRMINERVWESYGTAMHCNGNGACYNFDPNDAMCPSWKGTRERRHSPKGRASLLREWLLLQTQAGADVLQAPRGVWGFVKTLPSRLKNSFLTRNESAGDLSHELYEAMSGCLSCKACAGQCPVKVSVPDFRARFLELYHARYLRPMRDYLIGSLEFSVPFLSRFPAVYNALMSNSRIKELLHSRIGMVDSPLLSGTDMEHALKKLDVQIASPKALNALSKEQRKRCVVLIPDAFTRWFDTSVWIAFFKLAIRTGHTVMVAPYLPNGKPLHVQGFLPAFEKAAARQSVLLKTLSASGVPLVGLDPAMTLVFRQEYRKVSSGSDCPEVMLPQEWLVQSLPKIDTANQGQFQLLAHCTEKTNTPTSTALWEPVFEKVGLQLNMPVSGCCGMAGTYGHEARNMETSKAIYRQSWGPLVEQSTQEQSPELLADGYSCRCQVDRMSGLRLRHPIEVLLEKFS
;
A
#
# COMPACT_ATOMS: atom_id res chain seq x y z
N LYS A 1 4.89 42.68 9.68
CA LYS A 1 4.99 42.90 8.20
C LYS A 1 6.45 42.84 7.81
N LEU A 2 6.86 41.70 7.26
CA LEU A 2 8.25 41.41 6.80
C LEU A 2 8.44 41.72 5.32
N ASP A 3 7.48 42.40 4.68
CA ASP A 3 7.43 42.48 3.22
C ASP A 3 8.27 43.60 2.59
N ALA A 4 8.77 44.53 3.37
CA ALA A 4 9.45 45.72 2.82
C ALA A 4 11.00 45.64 2.81
N GLU A 5 11.60 44.71 3.57
CA GLU A 5 13.06 44.67 3.78
C GLU A 5 13.72 43.31 3.52
N LEU A 6 13.00 42.36 2.91
CA LEU A 6 13.63 41.12 2.48
C LEU A 6 14.57 41.43 1.32
N LEU A 7 15.86 41.22 1.53
CA LEU A 7 16.89 41.24 0.51
C LEU A 7 16.44 40.39 -0.70
N LYS A 8 16.08 41.09 -1.78
CA LYS A 8 15.89 40.44 -3.08
C LYS A 8 17.25 39.97 -3.55
N VAL A 9 17.45 38.68 -3.60
CA VAL A 9 18.64 38.09 -4.21
C VAL A 9 18.55 38.34 -5.71
N ASP A 10 19.32 39.30 -6.14
CA ASP A 10 19.66 39.72 -7.50
C ASP A 10 18.89 39.08 -8.67
N GLY A 11 17.79 39.70 -9.08
CA GLY A 11 17.20 39.51 -10.42
C GLY A 11 16.67 38.12 -10.78
N VAL A 12 16.92 37.09 -9.96
CA VAL A 12 16.38 35.74 -10.18
C VAL A 12 15.01 35.66 -9.53
N PRO A 13 13.95 35.33 -10.28
CA PRO A 13 12.62 35.17 -9.72
C PRO A 13 12.62 34.11 -8.62
N LEU A 14 12.07 34.43 -7.47
CA LEU A 14 11.89 33.46 -6.41
C LEU A 14 10.88 32.41 -6.87
N ARG A 15 11.03 31.19 -6.41
CA ARG A 15 10.08 30.11 -6.70
C ARG A 15 8.64 30.51 -6.39
N ALA A 16 8.44 31.26 -5.31
CA ALA A 16 7.11 31.76 -4.92
C ALA A 16 6.47 32.65 -6.00
N ASP A 17 7.25 33.37 -6.78
CA ASP A 17 6.72 34.20 -7.87
C ASP A 17 6.20 33.34 -9.02
N SER A 18 6.93 32.27 -9.37
CA SER A 18 6.47 31.27 -10.36
C SER A 18 5.24 30.50 -9.87
N ASP A 19 5.22 30.09 -8.61
CA ASP A 19 4.10 29.35 -8.02
C ASP A 19 2.80 30.18 -7.99
N ARG A 20 2.87 31.50 -7.84
CA ARG A 20 1.71 32.42 -7.90
C ARG A 20 1.03 32.45 -9.27
N MET A 21 1.70 32.04 -10.33
CA MET A 21 1.13 31.91 -11.68
C MET A 21 0.26 30.67 -11.85
N ILE A 22 0.32 29.71 -10.91
CA ILE A 22 -0.52 28.51 -10.92
C ILE A 22 -1.92 28.88 -10.42
N ASN A 23 -2.95 28.49 -11.18
CA ASN A 23 -4.34 28.75 -10.84
C ASN A 23 -4.70 28.22 -9.45
N GLU A 24 -5.48 28.97 -8.67
CA GLU A 24 -5.87 28.64 -7.29
C GLU A 24 -6.53 27.26 -7.17
N ARG A 25 -7.44 26.89 -8.08
CA ARG A 25 -8.06 25.55 -8.11
C ARG A 25 -7.06 24.43 -8.31
N VAL A 26 -6.03 24.67 -9.13
CA VAL A 26 -4.91 23.75 -9.31
C VAL A 26 -4.09 23.65 -8.04
N TRP A 27 -3.81 24.81 -7.42
CA TRP A 27 -3.12 24.88 -6.14
C TRP A 27 -3.83 24.05 -5.05
N GLU A 28 -5.12 24.25 -4.85
CA GLU A 28 -5.93 23.50 -3.90
C GLU A 28 -5.92 21.99 -4.22
N SER A 29 -6.09 21.63 -5.48
CA SER A 29 -6.13 20.23 -5.95
C SER A 29 -4.83 19.48 -5.73
N TYR A 30 -3.69 20.17 -5.79
CA TYR A 30 -2.34 19.62 -5.60
C TYR A 30 -1.67 20.14 -4.32
N GLY A 31 -2.45 20.59 -3.34
CA GLY A 31 -1.98 21.20 -2.10
C GLY A 31 -0.87 20.44 -1.39
N THR A 32 -0.93 19.10 -1.37
CA THR A 32 0.11 18.27 -0.75
C THR A 32 1.49 18.37 -1.42
N ALA A 33 1.58 18.81 -2.69
CA ALA A 33 2.84 19.15 -3.35
C ALA A 33 3.21 20.63 -3.14
N MET A 34 2.19 21.52 -3.19
CA MET A 34 2.37 22.95 -3.06
C MET A 34 2.88 23.40 -1.68
N HIS A 35 2.49 22.66 -0.63
CA HIS A 35 2.93 22.95 0.74
C HIS A 35 4.41 22.62 1.01
N CYS A 36 5.14 22.03 0.06
CA CYS A 36 6.55 21.72 0.25
C CYS A 36 7.38 23.02 0.43
N ASN A 37 7.80 23.28 1.66
CA ASN A 37 8.61 24.44 2.03
C ASN A 37 10.14 24.17 1.99
N GLY A 38 10.55 22.97 1.57
CA GLY A 38 11.97 22.62 1.44
C GLY A 38 12.71 22.35 2.75
N ASN A 39 12.01 22.01 3.86
CA ASN A 39 12.60 21.75 5.17
C ASN A 39 13.68 20.66 5.21
N GLY A 40 13.80 19.83 4.18
CA GLY A 40 14.86 18.83 4.06
C GLY A 40 14.65 17.52 4.80
N ALA A 41 13.59 17.34 5.59
CA ALA A 41 13.33 16.10 6.32
C ALA A 41 13.34 14.84 5.43
N CYS A 42 12.98 14.97 4.15
CA CYS A 42 13.01 13.87 3.18
C CYS A 42 14.40 13.54 2.62
N TYR A 43 15.43 14.27 2.99
CA TYR A 43 16.84 13.98 2.65
C TYR A 43 17.60 13.23 3.76
N ASN A 44 16.88 12.68 4.71
CA ASN A 44 17.43 11.82 5.72
C ASN A 44 18.16 10.61 5.09
N PHE A 45 19.37 10.31 5.57
CA PHE A 45 20.22 9.20 5.11
C PHE A 45 20.14 7.96 6.00
N ASP A 46 19.52 8.06 7.17
CA ASP A 46 19.38 6.92 8.07
C ASP A 46 18.56 5.80 7.37
N PRO A 47 19.17 4.63 7.11
CA PRO A 47 18.48 3.53 6.44
C PRO A 47 17.32 2.96 7.25
N ASN A 48 17.32 3.14 8.57
CA ASN A 48 16.32 2.63 9.48
C ASN A 48 15.14 3.59 9.70
N ASP A 49 15.26 4.85 9.28
CA ASP A 49 14.11 5.74 9.15
C ASP A 49 13.28 5.37 7.92
N ALA A 50 11.97 5.31 8.05
CA ALA A 50 11.07 4.93 6.95
C ALA A 50 10.88 6.04 5.90
N MET A 51 11.33 7.28 6.15
CA MET A 51 11.17 8.40 5.22
C MET A 51 11.86 8.12 3.89
N CYS A 52 11.08 8.14 2.85
CA CYS A 52 11.46 8.03 1.44
C CYS A 52 12.53 6.98 1.10
N PRO A 53 12.17 5.68 1.12
CA PRO A 53 13.11 4.62 0.75
C PRO A 53 13.63 4.74 -0.69
N SER A 54 12.83 5.28 -1.63
CA SER A 54 13.26 5.54 -3.00
C SER A 54 14.48 6.45 -3.07
N TRP A 55 14.47 7.56 -2.33
CA TRP A 55 15.62 8.45 -2.22
C TRP A 55 16.86 7.72 -1.66
N LYS A 56 16.69 6.96 -0.61
CA LYS A 56 17.77 6.21 0.03
C LYS A 56 18.37 5.14 -0.88
N GLY A 57 17.54 4.48 -1.69
CA GLY A 57 17.99 3.46 -2.63
C GLY A 57 18.69 4.02 -3.87
N THR A 58 18.24 5.16 -4.39
CA THR A 58 18.80 5.72 -5.64
C THR A 58 19.82 6.82 -5.44
N ARG A 59 19.77 7.54 -4.31
CA ARG A 59 20.55 8.75 -4.02
C ARG A 59 20.33 9.91 -5.00
N GLU A 60 19.28 9.83 -5.81
CA GLU A 60 18.92 10.88 -6.76
C GLU A 60 17.88 11.82 -6.15
N ARG A 61 18.18 13.12 -6.12
CA ARG A 61 17.28 14.15 -5.53
C ARG A 61 15.87 14.15 -6.12
N ARG A 62 15.73 13.87 -7.43
CA ARG A 62 14.43 13.80 -8.12
C ARG A 62 13.51 12.70 -7.53
N HIS A 63 14.08 11.67 -6.89
CA HIS A 63 13.33 10.59 -6.26
C HIS A 63 12.95 10.88 -4.80
N SER A 64 13.34 12.03 -4.25
CA SER A 64 12.85 12.47 -2.93
C SER A 64 11.46 13.08 -3.01
N PRO A 65 10.69 13.14 -1.91
CA PRO A 65 9.42 13.88 -1.85
C PRO A 65 9.54 15.33 -2.31
N LYS A 66 10.60 16.05 -1.88
CA LYS A 66 10.87 17.41 -2.33
C LYS A 66 11.14 17.46 -3.84
N GLY A 67 11.97 16.57 -4.37
CA GLY A 67 12.28 16.53 -5.79
C GLY A 67 11.02 16.32 -6.65
N ARG A 68 10.20 15.33 -6.28
CA ARG A 68 8.92 15.05 -6.95
C ARG A 68 7.93 16.22 -6.85
N ALA A 69 7.80 16.82 -5.67
CA ALA A 69 6.94 18.00 -5.50
C ALA A 69 7.44 19.18 -6.35
N SER A 70 8.76 19.38 -6.43
CA SER A 70 9.36 20.45 -7.24
C SER A 70 9.14 20.24 -8.72
N LEU A 71 9.36 19.02 -9.24
CA LEU A 71 9.09 18.69 -10.65
C LEU A 71 7.61 18.83 -10.98
N LEU A 72 6.71 18.39 -10.08
CA LEU A 72 5.28 18.53 -10.30
C LEU A 72 4.85 20.01 -10.38
N ARG A 73 5.35 20.85 -9.48
CA ARG A 73 5.03 22.28 -9.49
C ARG A 73 5.48 22.96 -10.77
N GLU A 74 6.68 22.65 -11.25
CA GLU A 74 7.19 23.15 -12.53
C GLU A 74 6.33 22.66 -13.70
N TRP A 75 6.01 21.36 -13.72
CA TRP A 75 5.11 20.80 -14.71
C TRP A 75 3.74 21.48 -14.72
N LEU A 76 3.14 21.72 -13.55
CA LEU A 76 1.85 22.42 -13.43
C LEU A 76 1.93 23.85 -13.97
N LEU A 77 3.03 24.57 -13.72
CA LEU A 77 3.25 25.90 -14.26
C LEU A 77 3.29 25.88 -15.80
N LEU A 78 4.09 24.98 -16.38
CA LEU A 78 4.21 24.83 -17.84
C LEU A 78 2.88 24.42 -18.47
N GLN A 79 2.12 23.52 -17.86
CA GLN A 79 0.79 23.13 -18.35
C GLN A 79 -0.21 24.30 -18.25
N THR A 80 -0.17 25.10 -17.20
CA THR A 80 -1.02 26.30 -17.04
C THR A 80 -0.69 27.32 -18.13
N GLN A 81 0.58 27.57 -18.42
CA GLN A 81 1.02 28.47 -19.49
C GLN A 81 0.60 27.96 -20.88
N ALA A 82 0.59 26.64 -21.07
CA ALA A 82 0.12 26.02 -22.30
C ALA A 82 -1.43 25.93 -22.40
N GLY A 83 -2.18 26.41 -21.39
CA GLY A 83 -3.64 26.37 -21.36
C GLY A 83 -4.23 24.95 -21.21
N ALA A 84 -3.43 23.98 -20.71
CA ALA A 84 -3.89 22.61 -20.54
C ALA A 84 -4.69 22.44 -19.24
N ASP A 85 -5.79 21.68 -19.30
CA ASP A 85 -6.52 21.28 -18.11
C ASP A 85 -5.75 20.19 -17.35
N VAL A 86 -5.33 20.51 -16.13
CA VAL A 86 -4.64 19.60 -15.20
C VAL A 86 -5.52 19.15 -14.04
N LEU A 87 -6.79 19.52 -14.02
CA LEU A 87 -7.74 19.14 -12.98
C LEU A 87 -8.52 17.88 -13.34
N GLN A 88 -8.83 17.71 -14.62
CA GLN A 88 -9.68 16.62 -15.09
C GLN A 88 -9.08 15.91 -16.31
N ALA A 89 -8.97 14.58 -16.20
CA ALA A 89 -8.73 13.74 -17.34
C ALA A 89 -10.06 13.37 -18.05
N PRO A 90 -10.07 13.17 -19.37
CA PRO A 90 -11.24 12.63 -20.08
C PRO A 90 -11.65 11.27 -19.48
N ARG A 91 -12.89 11.17 -19.00
CA ARG A 91 -13.40 9.99 -18.28
C ARG A 91 -14.32 9.15 -19.16
N GLY A 92 -14.42 7.86 -18.83
CA GLY A 92 -15.31 6.90 -19.50
C GLY A 92 -14.81 6.37 -20.84
N VAL A 93 -15.57 5.45 -21.43
CA VAL A 93 -15.22 4.80 -22.70
C VAL A 93 -15.08 5.81 -23.85
N TRP A 94 -15.99 6.76 -23.94
CA TRP A 94 -15.95 7.81 -24.96
C TRP A 94 -14.73 8.73 -24.81
N GLY A 95 -14.36 9.08 -23.58
CA GLY A 95 -13.14 9.84 -23.32
C GLY A 95 -11.89 9.07 -23.74
N PHE A 96 -11.85 7.77 -23.48
CA PHE A 96 -10.77 6.88 -23.90
C PHE A 96 -10.67 6.81 -25.44
N VAL A 97 -11.77 6.50 -26.12
CA VAL A 97 -11.81 6.38 -27.59
C VAL A 97 -11.42 7.71 -28.27
N LYS A 98 -11.96 8.83 -27.81
CA LYS A 98 -11.67 10.17 -28.35
C LYS A 98 -10.19 10.55 -28.21
N THR A 99 -9.52 10.12 -27.14
CA THR A 99 -8.10 10.45 -26.88
C THR A 99 -7.12 9.42 -27.45
N LEU A 100 -7.58 8.26 -27.94
CA LEU A 100 -6.71 7.19 -28.42
C LEU A 100 -5.79 7.63 -29.59
N PRO A 101 -6.28 8.35 -30.63
CA PRO A 101 -5.41 8.81 -31.73
C PRO A 101 -4.30 9.74 -31.24
N SER A 102 -4.62 10.69 -30.34
CA SER A 102 -3.63 11.60 -29.78
C SER A 102 -2.62 10.87 -28.89
N ARG A 103 -3.05 9.87 -28.11
CA ARG A 103 -2.15 9.04 -27.29
C ARG A 103 -1.15 8.27 -28.16
N LEU A 104 -1.62 7.67 -29.26
CA LEU A 104 -0.75 6.98 -30.22
C LEU A 104 0.25 7.96 -30.83
N LYS A 105 -0.23 9.10 -31.34
CA LYS A 105 0.66 10.15 -31.87
C LYS A 105 1.71 10.57 -30.84
N ASN A 106 1.30 10.96 -29.65
CA ASN A 106 2.21 11.45 -28.62
C ASN A 106 3.23 10.38 -28.15
N SER A 107 2.83 9.12 -28.13
CA SER A 107 3.72 8.04 -27.66
C SER A 107 4.75 7.59 -28.71
N PHE A 108 4.45 7.73 -29.99
CA PHE A 108 5.33 7.21 -31.05
C PHE A 108 5.97 8.31 -31.92
N LEU A 109 5.28 9.43 -32.18
CA LEU A 109 5.75 10.45 -33.10
C LEU A 109 6.37 11.67 -32.43
N THR A 110 5.86 12.08 -31.25
CA THR A 110 6.29 13.33 -30.60
C THR A 110 7.07 13.12 -29.31
N ARG A 111 7.49 11.89 -29.03
CA ARG A 111 8.26 11.57 -27.80
C ARG A 111 9.51 12.41 -27.63
N ASN A 112 10.16 12.80 -28.73
CA ASN A 112 11.37 13.63 -28.69
C ASN A 112 11.09 15.14 -28.73
N GLU A 113 9.88 15.56 -29.11
CA GLU A 113 9.50 16.98 -29.19
C GLU A 113 8.94 17.52 -27.88
N SER A 114 8.54 16.65 -26.96
CA SER A 114 8.04 17.02 -25.63
C SER A 114 9.14 17.38 -24.61
N ALA A 115 10.37 17.57 -25.07
CA ALA A 115 11.51 17.93 -24.21
C ALA A 115 11.36 19.25 -23.42
N GLY A 116 10.28 20.01 -23.66
CA GLY A 116 10.02 21.28 -22.96
C GLY A 116 8.93 21.24 -21.90
N ASP A 117 8.12 20.14 -21.80
CA ASP A 117 6.96 20.12 -20.89
C ASP A 117 7.17 19.32 -19.60
N LEU A 118 8.35 18.73 -19.40
CA LEU A 118 8.75 17.91 -18.24
C LEU A 118 7.86 16.69 -17.94
N SER A 119 6.93 16.33 -18.83
CA SER A 119 5.99 15.22 -18.57
C SER A 119 6.69 13.88 -18.39
N HIS A 120 7.72 13.60 -19.19
CA HIS A 120 8.44 12.33 -19.14
C HIS A 120 9.38 12.24 -17.94
N GLU A 121 10.11 13.31 -17.62
CA GLU A 121 10.96 13.41 -16.45
C GLU A 121 10.17 13.25 -15.16
N LEU A 122 9.01 13.89 -15.10
CA LEU A 122 8.09 13.73 -13.98
C LEU A 122 7.54 12.31 -13.89
N TYR A 123 7.18 11.68 -15.03
CA TYR A 123 6.73 10.30 -15.07
C TYR A 123 7.79 9.33 -14.56
N GLU A 124 9.06 9.51 -14.95
CA GLU A 124 10.16 8.69 -14.44
C GLU A 124 10.34 8.87 -12.94
N ALA A 125 10.37 10.11 -12.46
CA ALA A 125 10.48 10.40 -11.03
C ALA A 125 9.31 9.79 -10.23
N MET A 126 8.06 9.87 -10.74
CA MET A 126 6.89 9.29 -10.10
C MET A 126 6.87 7.77 -10.15
N SER A 127 7.40 7.18 -11.22
CA SER A 127 7.48 5.71 -11.38
C SER A 127 8.38 5.05 -10.33
N GLY A 128 9.44 5.72 -9.90
CA GLY A 128 10.31 5.27 -8.82
C GLY A 128 9.74 5.46 -7.41
N CYS A 129 8.50 5.90 -7.24
CA CYS A 129 7.86 6.06 -5.93
C CYS A 129 7.18 4.76 -5.47
N LEU A 130 7.55 4.26 -4.29
CA LEU A 130 6.97 3.06 -3.68
C LEU A 130 5.51 3.23 -3.23
N SER A 131 4.97 4.44 -3.22
CA SER A 131 3.64 4.76 -2.68
C SER A 131 3.41 4.30 -1.22
N CYS A 132 4.48 4.22 -0.43
CA CYS A 132 4.48 3.76 0.97
C CYS A 132 3.89 4.77 1.96
N LYS A 133 3.61 6.02 1.54
CA LYS A 133 3.04 7.10 2.37
C LYS A 133 3.89 7.58 3.54
N ALA A 134 5.12 7.10 3.72
CA ALA A 134 5.99 7.56 4.80
C ALA A 134 6.16 9.09 4.78
N CYS A 135 6.24 9.70 3.59
CA CYS A 135 6.31 11.16 3.46
C CYS A 135 5.07 11.87 4.02
N ALA A 136 3.87 11.33 3.84
CA ALA A 136 2.65 11.91 4.39
C ALA A 136 2.59 11.84 5.92
N GLY A 137 3.11 10.76 6.50
CA GLY A 137 3.16 10.56 7.97
C GLY A 137 4.25 11.40 8.64
N GLN A 138 5.46 11.41 8.11
CA GLN A 138 6.64 11.96 8.76
C GLN A 138 6.99 13.42 8.35
N CYS A 139 6.50 13.90 7.20
CA CYS A 139 6.78 15.27 6.78
C CYS A 139 6.04 16.29 7.65
N PRO A 140 6.72 17.30 8.24
CA PRO A 140 6.08 18.32 9.06
C PRO A 140 4.96 19.09 8.35
N VAL A 141 5.11 19.32 7.04
CA VAL A 141 4.13 20.00 6.18
C VAL A 141 3.27 19.04 5.35
N LYS A 142 3.26 17.76 5.71
CA LYS A 142 2.36 16.73 5.17
C LYS A 142 2.39 16.60 3.64
N VAL A 143 3.57 16.65 3.02
CA VAL A 143 3.75 16.36 1.59
C VAL A 143 3.40 14.89 1.34
N SER A 144 2.39 14.63 0.51
CA SER A 144 1.93 13.28 0.17
C SER A 144 2.19 12.97 -1.30
N VAL A 145 3.36 12.40 -1.59
CA VAL A 145 3.70 12.00 -2.97
C VAL A 145 2.69 11.03 -3.56
N PRO A 146 2.21 9.99 -2.86
CA PRO A 146 1.24 9.06 -3.43
C PRO A 146 -0.05 9.71 -3.94
N ASP A 147 -0.52 10.77 -3.29
CA ASP A 147 -1.74 11.48 -3.68
C ASP A 147 -1.58 12.20 -5.01
N PHE A 148 -0.59 13.07 -5.13
CA PHE A 148 -0.38 13.81 -6.37
C PHE A 148 0.19 12.92 -7.48
N ARG A 149 0.90 11.82 -7.14
CA ARG A 149 1.33 10.82 -8.10
C ARG A 149 0.14 10.15 -8.81
N ALA A 150 -0.86 9.72 -8.06
CA ALA A 150 -2.03 9.06 -8.65
C ALA A 150 -2.77 9.98 -9.63
N ARG A 151 -2.97 11.26 -9.26
CA ARG A 151 -3.56 12.28 -10.15
C ARG A 151 -2.70 12.55 -11.38
N PHE A 152 -1.40 12.72 -11.20
CA PHE A 152 -0.49 12.92 -12.32
C PHE A 152 -0.53 11.74 -13.29
N LEU A 153 -0.51 10.49 -12.81
CA LEU A 153 -0.58 9.30 -13.66
C LEU A 153 -1.90 9.20 -14.44
N GLU A 154 -3.03 9.61 -13.86
CA GLU A 154 -4.31 9.71 -14.59
C GLU A 154 -4.19 10.67 -15.77
N LEU A 155 -3.67 11.88 -15.56
CA LEU A 155 -3.48 12.90 -16.60
C LEU A 155 -2.43 12.49 -17.63
N TYR A 156 -1.31 11.96 -17.18
CA TYR A 156 -0.24 11.51 -18.06
C TYR A 156 -0.75 10.45 -19.05
N HIS A 157 -1.49 9.46 -18.55
CA HIS A 157 -2.05 8.41 -19.40
C HIS A 157 -3.35 8.81 -20.12
N ALA A 158 -3.87 9.99 -19.90
CA ALA A 158 -4.83 10.61 -20.82
C ALA A 158 -4.16 11.17 -22.07
N ARG A 159 -2.86 11.43 -22.04
CA ARG A 159 -2.05 12.00 -23.13
C ARG A 159 -1.12 10.99 -23.82
N TYR A 160 -0.67 9.96 -23.08
CA TYR A 160 0.27 8.94 -23.53
C TYR A 160 -0.29 7.53 -23.29
N LEU A 161 0.17 6.56 -24.09
CA LEU A 161 -0.21 5.16 -23.91
C LEU A 161 0.23 4.63 -22.54
N ARG A 162 -0.63 3.82 -21.96
CA ARG A 162 -0.35 3.18 -20.69
C ARG A 162 0.33 1.83 -20.93
N PRO A 163 1.40 1.50 -20.19
CA PRO A 163 2.05 0.18 -20.30
C PRO A 163 1.10 -0.96 -19.91
N MET A 164 1.23 -2.11 -20.57
CA MET A 164 0.44 -3.31 -20.27
C MET A 164 0.57 -3.75 -18.81
N ARG A 165 1.76 -3.57 -18.23
CA ARG A 165 2.02 -3.83 -16.81
C ARG A 165 1.03 -3.12 -15.89
N ASP A 166 0.72 -1.84 -16.15
CA ASP A 166 -0.17 -1.07 -15.28
C ASP A 166 -1.59 -1.63 -15.30
N TYR A 167 -2.04 -2.16 -16.45
CA TYR A 167 -3.34 -2.83 -16.55
C TYR A 167 -3.34 -4.16 -15.78
N LEU A 168 -2.28 -4.95 -15.86
CA LEU A 168 -2.14 -6.18 -15.10
C LEU A 168 -2.18 -5.92 -13.59
N ILE A 169 -1.41 -4.93 -13.12
CA ILE A 169 -1.40 -4.54 -11.71
C ILE A 169 -2.77 -4.00 -11.29
N GLY A 170 -3.36 -3.09 -12.06
CA GLY A 170 -4.66 -2.49 -11.74
C GLY A 170 -5.80 -3.50 -11.72
N SER A 171 -5.74 -4.55 -12.54
CA SER A 171 -6.76 -5.60 -12.59
C SER A 171 -6.53 -6.76 -11.61
N LEU A 172 -5.44 -6.75 -10.84
CA LEU A 172 -5.03 -7.88 -10.01
C LEU A 172 -6.14 -8.34 -9.05
N GLU A 173 -6.77 -7.43 -8.33
CA GLU A 173 -7.86 -7.75 -7.39
C GLU A 173 -9.11 -8.34 -8.07
N PHE A 174 -9.28 -8.10 -9.36
CA PHE A 174 -10.40 -8.65 -10.15
C PHE A 174 -10.06 -9.99 -10.79
N SER A 175 -8.81 -10.20 -11.17
CA SER A 175 -8.35 -11.41 -11.86
C SER A 175 -8.00 -12.55 -10.90
N VAL A 176 -7.42 -12.25 -9.73
CA VAL A 176 -6.98 -13.26 -8.77
C VAL A 176 -8.12 -14.18 -8.29
N PRO A 177 -9.35 -13.73 -8.01
CA PRO A 177 -10.44 -14.62 -7.64
C PRO A 177 -10.79 -15.67 -8.71
N PHE A 178 -10.57 -15.33 -9.99
CA PHE A 178 -10.75 -16.28 -11.09
C PHE A 178 -9.55 -17.22 -11.21
N LEU A 179 -8.33 -16.68 -11.18
CA LEU A 179 -7.08 -17.45 -11.30
C LEU A 179 -6.91 -18.45 -10.14
N SER A 180 -7.40 -18.10 -8.97
CA SER A 180 -7.33 -18.95 -7.78
C SER A 180 -8.19 -20.23 -7.85
N ARG A 181 -9.07 -20.35 -8.85
CA ARG A 181 -9.78 -21.60 -9.13
C ARG A 181 -8.88 -22.68 -9.74
N PHE A 182 -7.76 -22.26 -10.34
CA PHE A 182 -6.79 -23.15 -10.98
C PHE A 182 -5.36 -22.87 -10.49
N PRO A 183 -5.10 -22.97 -9.16
CA PRO A 183 -3.82 -22.54 -8.59
C PRO A 183 -2.63 -23.34 -9.12
N ALA A 184 -2.79 -24.65 -9.38
CA ALA A 184 -1.73 -25.48 -9.95
C ALA A 184 -1.32 -25.01 -11.35
N VAL A 185 -2.27 -24.65 -12.20
CA VAL A 185 -2.00 -24.14 -13.56
C VAL A 185 -1.30 -22.78 -13.48
N TYR A 186 -1.82 -21.85 -12.69
CA TYR A 186 -1.20 -20.54 -12.47
C TYR A 186 0.24 -20.70 -11.97
N ASN A 187 0.45 -21.50 -10.93
CA ASN A 187 1.75 -21.70 -10.33
C ASN A 187 2.74 -22.35 -11.30
N ALA A 188 2.30 -23.34 -12.10
CA ALA A 188 3.13 -23.96 -13.14
C ALA A 188 3.55 -22.94 -14.21
N LEU A 189 2.63 -22.07 -14.65
CA LEU A 189 2.93 -20.99 -15.59
C LEU A 189 3.91 -19.99 -15.00
N MET A 190 3.67 -19.49 -13.78
CA MET A 190 4.53 -18.50 -13.13
C MET A 190 5.89 -19.05 -12.72
N SER A 191 6.02 -20.38 -12.57
CA SER A 191 7.31 -21.03 -12.29
C SER A 191 8.13 -21.33 -13.54
N ASN A 192 7.51 -21.31 -14.73
CA ASN A 192 8.17 -21.64 -15.99
C ASN A 192 9.16 -20.53 -16.40
N SER A 193 10.43 -20.92 -16.68
CA SER A 193 11.50 -19.96 -17.00
C SER A 193 11.23 -19.13 -18.27
N ARG A 194 10.64 -19.74 -19.31
CA ARG A 194 10.31 -19.04 -20.56
C ARG A 194 9.21 -17.99 -20.37
N ILE A 195 8.23 -18.29 -19.52
CA ILE A 195 7.15 -17.37 -19.19
C ILE A 195 7.70 -16.22 -18.32
N LYS A 196 8.57 -16.51 -17.35
CA LYS A 196 9.26 -15.49 -16.56
C LYS A 196 10.06 -14.54 -17.46
N GLU A 197 10.80 -15.07 -18.41
CA GLU A 197 11.56 -14.27 -19.38
C GLU A 197 10.65 -13.41 -20.27
N LEU A 198 9.53 -13.96 -20.74
CA LEU A 198 8.53 -13.20 -21.50
C LEU A 198 7.89 -12.08 -20.68
N LEU A 199 7.52 -12.36 -19.43
CA LEU A 199 6.96 -11.36 -18.52
C LEU A 199 7.99 -10.26 -18.21
N HIS A 200 9.24 -10.64 -18.02
CA HIS A 200 10.32 -9.68 -17.79
C HIS A 200 10.56 -8.79 -19.02
N SER A 201 10.81 -9.40 -20.19
CA SER A 201 11.23 -8.65 -21.38
C SER A 201 10.10 -7.87 -22.05
N ARG A 202 8.87 -8.37 -22.07
CA ARG A 202 7.74 -7.74 -22.77
C ARG A 202 6.81 -6.91 -21.89
N ILE A 203 6.68 -7.29 -20.62
CA ILE A 203 5.75 -6.66 -19.68
C ILE A 203 6.50 -5.84 -18.63
N GLY A 204 7.74 -6.23 -18.32
CA GLY A 204 8.56 -5.60 -17.27
C GLY A 204 8.14 -6.03 -15.86
N MET A 205 7.67 -7.27 -15.71
CA MET A 205 7.34 -7.86 -14.41
C MET A 205 8.29 -9.01 -14.08
N VAL A 206 8.66 -9.13 -12.81
CA VAL A 206 9.55 -10.17 -12.30
C VAL A 206 8.93 -10.84 -11.08
N ASP A 207 9.27 -12.12 -10.88
CA ASP A 207 8.98 -12.88 -9.65
C ASP A 207 7.51 -12.76 -9.18
N SER A 208 6.56 -13.03 -10.07
CA SER A 208 5.13 -13.04 -9.69
C SER A 208 4.89 -14.04 -8.56
N PRO A 209 4.25 -13.63 -7.45
CA PRO A 209 3.97 -14.53 -6.33
C PRO A 209 3.13 -15.72 -6.76
N LEU A 210 3.37 -16.87 -6.14
CA LEU A 210 2.58 -18.07 -6.36
C LEU A 210 1.31 -18.06 -5.52
N LEU A 211 0.21 -18.51 -6.09
CA LEU A 211 -1.04 -18.70 -5.35
C LEU A 211 -0.87 -19.81 -4.31
N SER A 212 -1.48 -19.63 -3.15
CA SER A 212 -1.55 -20.68 -2.14
C SER A 212 -2.29 -21.90 -2.69
N GLY A 213 -1.74 -23.10 -2.43
CA GLY A 213 -2.41 -24.36 -2.75
C GLY A 213 -3.57 -24.73 -1.81
N THR A 214 -3.83 -23.92 -0.79
CA THR A 214 -4.87 -24.18 0.20
C THR A 214 -6.24 -23.80 -0.34
N ASP A 215 -7.16 -24.75 -0.35
CA ASP A 215 -8.57 -24.50 -0.63
C ASP A 215 -9.21 -23.74 0.55
N MET A 216 -9.35 -22.43 0.37
CA MET A 216 -9.92 -21.56 1.40
C MET A 216 -11.41 -21.86 1.66
N GLU A 217 -12.18 -22.26 0.63
CA GLU A 217 -13.59 -22.57 0.82
C GLU A 217 -13.77 -23.83 1.67
N HIS A 218 -12.94 -24.83 1.44
CA HIS A 218 -12.89 -26.03 2.26
C HIS A 218 -12.45 -25.71 3.70
N ALA A 219 -11.44 -24.86 3.87
CA ALA A 219 -10.96 -24.43 5.19
C ALA A 219 -12.06 -23.66 5.98
N LEU A 220 -12.78 -22.76 5.33
CA LEU A 220 -13.88 -22.00 5.94
C LEU A 220 -15.03 -22.94 6.40
N LYS A 221 -15.40 -23.90 5.57
CA LYS A 221 -16.43 -24.91 5.92
C LYS A 221 -15.99 -25.78 7.09
N LYS A 222 -14.73 -26.25 7.10
CA LYS A 222 -14.17 -27.07 8.19
C LYS A 222 -14.12 -26.32 9.54
N LEU A 223 -13.97 -25.00 9.51
CA LEU A 223 -13.92 -24.14 10.69
C LEU A 223 -15.29 -23.53 11.05
N ASP A 224 -16.34 -23.87 10.31
CA ASP A 224 -17.71 -23.32 10.45
C ASP A 224 -17.72 -21.77 10.37
N VAL A 225 -16.89 -21.19 9.53
CA VAL A 225 -16.81 -19.74 9.31
C VAL A 225 -17.82 -19.32 8.25
N GLN A 226 -18.78 -18.50 8.65
CA GLN A 226 -19.88 -18.06 7.78
C GLN A 226 -19.55 -16.74 7.06
N ILE A 227 -20.22 -16.55 5.92
CA ILE A 227 -20.17 -15.25 5.22
C ILE A 227 -21.06 -14.25 5.95
N ALA A 228 -20.48 -13.10 6.29
CA ALA A 228 -21.18 -12.01 6.96
C ALA A 228 -22.25 -11.40 6.05
N SER A 229 -23.44 -11.25 6.58
CA SER A 229 -24.53 -10.53 5.95
C SER A 229 -25.29 -9.70 6.99
N PRO A 230 -25.97 -8.62 6.59
CA PRO A 230 -26.78 -7.82 7.53
C PRO A 230 -27.78 -8.68 8.29
N LYS A 231 -28.41 -9.62 7.60
CA LYS A 231 -29.39 -10.55 8.21
C LYS A 231 -28.71 -11.42 9.29
N ALA A 232 -27.56 -12.03 8.98
CA ALA A 232 -26.84 -12.88 9.91
C ALA A 232 -26.35 -12.10 11.14
N LEU A 233 -25.77 -10.90 10.92
CA LEU A 233 -25.26 -10.06 12.01
C LEU A 233 -26.38 -9.51 12.90
N ASN A 234 -27.53 -9.13 12.32
CA ASN A 234 -28.69 -8.64 13.08
C ASN A 234 -29.41 -9.74 13.88
N ALA A 235 -29.27 -11.00 13.46
CA ALA A 235 -29.80 -12.14 14.19
C ALA A 235 -29.01 -12.46 15.47
N LEU A 236 -27.79 -11.97 15.61
CA LEU A 236 -26.95 -12.15 16.80
C LEU A 236 -27.54 -11.37 17.99
N SER A 237 -27.58 -12.00 19.16
CA SER A 237 -27.89 -11.33 20.43
C SER A 237 -26.78 -10.30 20.77
N LYS A 238 -27.06 -9.39 21.69
CA LYS A 238 -26.08 -8.38 22.14
C LYS A 238 -24.78 -9.01 22.66
N GLU A 239 -24.89 -10.13 23.38
CA GLU A 239 -23.72 -10.84 23.92
C GLU A 239 -22.94 -11.57 22.81
N GLN A 240 -23.64 -12.15 21.83
CA GLN A 240 -22.99 -12.79 20.68
C GLN A 240 -22.25 -11.77 19.81
N ARG A 241 -22.79 -10.56 19.64
CA ARG A 241 -22.10 -9.48 18.89
C ARG A 241 -20.80 -9.06 19.55
N LYS A 242 -20.72 -9.01 20.89
CA LYS A 242 -19.47 -8.69 21.62
C LYS A 242 -18.38 -9.73 21.37
N ARG A 243 -18.77 -10.98 21.08
CA ARG A 243 -17.85 -12.10 20.81
C ARG A 243 -17.77 -12.42 19.32
N CYS A 244 -18.24 -11.53 18.45
CA CYS A 244 -18.19 -11.72 17.01
C CYS A 244 -17.21 -10.73 16.38
N VAL A 245 -16.52 -11.15 15.33
CA VAL A 245 -15.65 -10.32 14.51
C VAL A 245 -15.90 -10.63 13.03
N VAL A 246 -15.89 -9.61 12.19
CA VAL A 246 -15.99 -9.75 10.74
C VAL A 246 -14.63 -9.47 10.12
N LEU A 247 -14.05 -10.49 9.47
CA LEU A 247 -12.82 -10.34 8.70
C LEU A 247 -13.13 -9.77 7.32
N ILE A 248 -12.44 -8.67 6.97
CA ILE A 248 -12.54 -8.03 5.66
C ILE A 248 -11.47 -8.60 4.75
N PRO A 249 -11.85 -9.28 3.65
CA PRO A 249 -10.90 -9.92 2.76
C PRO A 249 -10.12 -8.91 1.91
N ASP A 250 -8.81 -9.16 1.80
CA ASP A 250 -7.95 -8.56 0.79
C ASP A 250 -7.41 -9.64 -0.17
N ALA A 251 -6.99 -9.21 -1.37
CA ALA A 251 -6.56 -10.15 -2.40
C ALA A 251 -5.24 -10.84 -2.07
N PHE A 252 -4.35 -10.21 -1.33
CA PHE A 252 -3.00 -10.72 -1.12
C PHE A 252 -2.98 -11.80 -0.05
N THR A 253 -3.49 -11.52 1.14
CA THR A 253 -3.50 -12.51 2.22
C THR A 253 -4.47 -13.65 1.94
N ARG A 254 -5.60 -13.38 1.28
CA ARG A 254 -6.61 -14.41 1.00
C ARG A 254 -6.12 -15.50 0.03
N TRP A 255 -5.38 -15.14 -1.02
CA TRP A 255 -5.02 -16.09 -2.09
C TRP A 255 -3.55 -16.41 -2.19
N PHE A 256 -2.67 -15.57 -1.68
CA PHE A 256 -1.23 -15.81 -1.72
C PHE A 256 -0.66 -16.23 -0.36
N ASP A 257 -1.29 -15.85 0.76
CA ASP A 257 -0.80 -16.12 2.11
C ASP A 257 -1.93 -16.60 3.04
N THR A 258 -2.62 -17.64 2.61
CA THR A 258 -3.79 -18.20 3.29
C THR A 258 -3.51 -18.73 4.69
N SER A 259 -2.24 -19.02 5.04
CA SER A 259 -1.87 -19.46 6.38
C SER A 259 -2.24 -18.43 7.45
N VAL A 260 -2.05 -17.15 7.17
CA VAL A 260 -2.40 -16.05 8.08
C VAL A 260 -3.92 -15.99 8.33
N TRP A 261 -4.72 -16.22 7.30
CA TRP A 261 -6.18 -16.30 7.41
C TRP A 261 -6.61 -17.44 8.33
N ILE A 262 -6.09 -18.64 8.07
CA ILE A 262 -6.39 -19.83 8.86
C ILE A 262 -5.93 -19.65 10.31
N ALA A 263 -4.77 -19.03 10.52
CA ALA A 263 -4.29 -18.72 11.86
C ALA A 263 -5.21 -17.73 12.58
N PHE A 264 -5.68 -16.69 11.92
CA PHE A 264 -6.63 -15.75 12.50
C PHE A 264 -7.94 -16.41 12.91
N PHE A 265 -8.52 -17.24 12.03
CA PHE A 265 -9.77 -17.96 12.34
C PHE A 265 -9.60 -18.88 13.54
N LYS A 266 -8.54 -19.70 13.54
CA LYS A 266 -8.28 -20.63 14.65
C LYS A 266 -8.02 -19.88 15.95
N LEU A 267 -7.25 -18.79 15.92
CA LEU A 267 -6.98 -17.98 17.10
C LEU A 267 -8.27 -17.40 17.68
N ALA A 268 -9.08 -16.76 16.84
CA ALA A 268 -10.34 -16.17 17.29
C ALA A 268 -11.32 -17.21 17.83
N ILE A 269 -11.47 -18.37 17.18
CA ILE A 269 -12.34 -19.46 17.62
C ILE A 269 -11.86 -20.03 18.98
N ARG A 270 -10.55 -20.27 19.11
CA ARG A 270 -9.95 -20.81 20.36
C ARG A 270 -10.05 -19.85 21.53
N THR A 271 -10.10 -18.56 21.26
CA THR A 271 -10.33 -17.51 22.27
C THR A 271 -11.80 -17.21 22.53
N GLY A 272 -12.72 -18.07 22.02
CA GLY A 272 -14.16 -18.00 22.27
C GLY A 272 -14.92 -16.96 21.43
N HIS A 273 -14.36 -16.57 20.28
CA HIS A 273 -15.02 -15.63 19.37
C HIS A 273 -15.64 -16.36 18.17
N THR A 274 -16.77 -15.85 17.71
CA THR A 274 -17.35 -16.20 16.42
C THR A 274 -16.72 -15.34 15.33
N VAL A 275 -16.23 -15.96 14.26
CA VAL A 275 -15.66 -15.25 13.13
C VAL A 275 -16.57 -15.36 11.93
N MET A 276 -16.83 -14.24 11.29
CA MET A 276 -17.48 -14.18 9.99
C MET A 276 -16.57 -13.52 8.97
N VAL A 277 -16.77 -13.84 7.69
CA VAL A 277 -15.99 -13.23 6.59
C VAL A 277 -16.91 -12.36 5.74
N ALA A 278 -16.53 -11.11 5.50
CA ALA A 278 -17.27 -10.27 4.58
C ALA A 278 -17.20 -10.82 3.14
N PRO A 279 -18.25 -10.61 2.32
CA PRO A 279 -18.15 -10.87 0.89
C PRO A 279 -16.93 -10.16 0.30
N TYR A 280 -16.18 -10.85 -0.57
CA TYR A 280 -15.02 -10.24 -1.22
C TYR A 280 -15.46 -9.16 -2.21
N LEU A 281 -14.89 -7.98 -2.06
CA LEU A 281 -14.91 -6.90 -3.04
C LEU A 281 -13.50 -6.33 -3.17
N PRO A 282 -13.06 -5.97 -4.39
CA PRO A 282 -11.80 -5.27 -4.59
C PRO A 282 -11.76 -3.97 -3.81
N ASN A 283 -10.69 -3.71 -3.07
CA ASN A 283 -10.57 -2.44 -2.36
C ASN A 283 -9.98 -1.31 -3.21
N GLY A 284 -9.43 -1.64 -4.38
CA GLY A 284 -8.95 -0.68 -5.36
C GLY A 284 -7.56 -0.12 -5.10
N LYS A 285 -6.81 -0.60 -4.11
CA LYS A 285 -5.45 -0.11 -3.84
C LYS A 285 -4.54 -0.15 -5.09
N PRO A 286 -4.48 -1.26 -5.85
CA PRO A 286 -3.69 -1.31 -7.09
C PRO A 286 -4.17 -0.30 -8.13
N LEU A 287 -5.48 -0.07 -8.24
CA LEU A 287 -6.04 0.95 -9.13
C LEU A 287 -5.56 2.36 -8.77
N HIS A 288 -5.62 2.71 -7.48
CA HIS A 288 -5.16 4.01 -6.97
C HIS A 288 -3.67 4.21 -7.26
N VAL A 289 -2.84 3.23 -6.91
CA VAL A 289 -1.39 3.30 -7.10
C VAL A 289 -1.02 3.48 -8.57
N GLN A 290 -1.75 2.87 -9.50
CA GLN A 290 -1.51 3.01 -10.94
C GLN A 290 -2.26 4.18 -11.59
N GLY A 291 -2.97 5.02 -10.83
CA GLY A 291 -3.67 6.20 -11.36
C GLY A 291 -4.90 5.86 -12.21
N PHE A 292 -5.61 4.76 -11.91
CA PHE A 292 -6.93 4.46 -12.45
C PHE A 292 -8.01 5.04 -11.54
N LEU A 293 -7.97 6.36 -11.30
CA LEU A 293 -8.80 7.00 -10.28
C LEU A 293 -10.31 6.78 -10.46
N PRO A 294 -10.91 6.86 -11.67
CA PRO A 294 -12.34 6.59 -11.83
C PRO A 294 -12.74 5.15 -11.48
N ALA A 295 -11.85 4.18 -11.72
CA ALA A 295 -12.10 2.79 -11.36
C ALA A 295 -11.93 2.58 -9.84
N PHE A 296 -10.95 3.25 -9.24
CA PHE A 296 -10.76 3.29 -7.79
C PHE A 296 -11.98 3.90 -7.08
N GLU A 297 -12.50 5.05 -7.53
CA GLU A 297 -13.71 5.70 -6.99
C GLU A 297 -14.92 4.74 -6.98
N LYS A 298 -15.10 3.98 -8.08
CA LYS A 298 -16.17 2.97 -8.17
C LYS A 298 -15.98 1.80 -7.20
N ALA A 299 -14.73 1.32 -7.05
CA ALA A 299 -14.42 0.26 -6.10
C ALA A 299 -14.64 0.75 -4.65
N ALA A 300 -14.15 1.94 -4.32
CA ALA A 300 -14.32 2.57 -3.02
C ALA A 300 -15.82 2.77 -2.67
N ALA A 301 -16.63 3.23 -3.61
CA ALA A 301 -18.07 3.40 -3.42
C ALA A 301 -18.74 2.08 -3.04
N ARG A 302 -18.50 1.00 -3.80
CA ARG A 302 -19.08 -0.32 -3.56
C ARG A 302 -18.66 -0.89 -2.22
N GLN A 303 -17.36 -0.81 -1.94
CA GLN A 303 -16.80 -1.33 -0.68
C GLN A 303 -17.31 -0.53 0.53
N SER A 304 -17.41 0.80 0.43
CA SER A 304 -17.96 1.63 1.51
C SER A 304 -19.41 1.30 1.84
N VAL A 305 -20.25 1.01 0.84
CA VAL A 305 -21.64 0.57 1.07
C VAL A 305 -21.66 -0.75 1.83
N LEU A 306 -20.85 -1.73 1.43
CA LEU A 306 -20.76 -3.01 2.13
C LEU A 306 -20.30 -2.82 3.58
N LEU A 307 -19.22 -2.08 3.79
CA LEU A 307 -18.65 -1.85 5.12
C LEU A 307 -19.66 -1.11 6.04
N LYS A 308 -20.35 -0.07 5.54
CA LYS A 308 -21.41 0.62 6.28
C LYS A 308 -22.53 -0.33 6.70
N THR A 309 -22.95 -1.19 5.79
CA THR A 309 -24.02 -2.14 6.04
C THR A 309 -23.63 -3.17 7.10
N LEU A 310 -22.39 -3.66 7.08
CA LEU A 310 -21.90 -4.61 8.08
C LEU A 310 -21.64 -3.95 9.43
N SER A 311 -21.06 -2.75 9.45
CA SER A 311 -20.74 -2.00 10.68
C SER A 311 -21.96 -1.55 11.45
N ALA A 312 -23.13 -1.42 10.81
CA ALA A 312 -24.39 -1.05 11.46
C ALA A 312 -24.81 -2.05 12.56
N SER A 313 -24.29 -3.27 12.52
CA SER A 313 -24.51 -4.27 13.57
C SER A 313 -23.75 -4.00 14.89
N GLY A 314 -22.72 -3.11 14.84
CA GLY A 314 -21.80 -2.88 15.95
C GLY A 314 -20.72 -3.96 16.12
N VAL A 315 -20.65 -4.95 15.21
CA VAL A 315 -19.61 -5.97 15.22
C VAL A 315 -18.32 -5.38 14.62
N PRO A 316 -17.13 -5.56 15.26
CA PRO A 316 -15.87 -5.04 14.75
C PRO A 316 -15.50 -5.64 13.41
N LEU A 317 -15.01 -4.77 12.50
CA LEU A 317 -14.48 -5.13 11.20
C LEU A 317 -12.95 -5.13 11.26
N VAL A 318 -12.30 -6.22 10.84
CA VAL A 318 -10.83 -6.37 10.92
C VAL A 318 -10.26 -6.72 9.55
N GLY A 319 -9.13 -6.11 9.18
CA GLY A 319 -8.35 -6.47 7.99
C GLY A 319 -6.96 -6.95 8.40
N LEU A 320 -6.38 -7.91 7.67
CA LEU A 320 -5.13 -8.55 8.08
C LEU A 320 -3.87 -7.82 7.57
N ASP A 321 -3.85 -7.41 6.30
CA ASP A 321 -2.69 -6.71 5.75
C ASP A 321 -2.76 -5.20 6.03
N PRO A 322 -1.73 -4.59 6.64
CA PRO A 322 -1.75 -3.17 6.97
C PRO A 322 -1.91 -2.26 5.76
N ALA A 323 -1.24 -2.58 4.62
CA ALA A 323 -1.31 -1.75 3.43
C ALA A 323 -2.71 -1.74 2.81
N MET A 324 -3.42 -2.87 2.88
CA MET A 324 -4.78 -3.01 2.37
C MET A 324 -5.82 -2.43 3.32
N THR A 325 -5.65 -2.64 4.62
CA THR A 325 -6.58 -2.14 5.66
C THR A 325 -6.56 -0.61 5.77
N LEU A 326 -5.38 -0.01 5.74
CA LEU A 326 -5.25 1.45 5.87
C LEU A 326 -5.78 2.24 4.66
N VAL A 327 -6.08 1.58 3.54
CA VAL A 327 -6.78 2.22 2.40
C VAL A 327 -8.16 2.75 2.83
N PHE A 328 -8.90 1.99 3.63
CA PHE A 328 -10.22 2.39 4.14
C PHE A 328 -10.16 3.65 5.01
N ARG A 329 -9.06 3.83 5.76
CA ARG A 329 -8.86 4.96 6.67
C ARG A 329 -8.24 6.20 5.99
N GLN A 330 -7.65 6.06 4.82
CA GLN A 330 -6.85 7.11 4.19
C GLN A 330 -7.34 7.49 2.80
N GLU A 331 -7.18 6.62 1.78
CA GLU A 331 -7.56 6.93 0.40
C GLU A 331 -9.06 7.09 0.23
N TYR A 332 -9.86 6.25 0.89
CA TYR A 332 -11.32 6.32 0.79
C TYR A 332 -11.86 7.65 1.31
N ARG A 333 -11.30 8.18 2.39
CA ARG A 333 -11.73 9.47 2.95
C ARG A 333 -11.50 10.67 2.03
N LYS A 334 -10.66 10.51 1.00
CA LYS A 334 -10.35 11.55 0.01
C LYS A 334 -11.27 11.53 -1.21
N VAL A 335 -12.10 10.51 -1.36
CA VAL A 335 -13.10 10.42 -2.42
C VAL A 335 -14.49 10.59 -1.82
N SER A 336 -15.35 11.38 -2.49
CA SER A 336 -16.68 11.73 -1.98
C SER A 336 -17.54 10.51 -1.65
N SER A 337 -17.41 9.44 -2.45
CA SER A 337 -18.16 8.19 -2.24
C SER A 337 -17.67 7.33 -1.08
N GLY A 338 -16.50 7.63 -0.52
CA GLY A 338 -15.86 6.88 0.57
C GLY A 338 -15.63 7.69 1.84
N SER A 339 -16.03 8.98 1.89
CA SER A 339 -15.74 9.89 2.99
C SER A 339 -16.22 9.39 4.36
N ASP A 340 -17.35 8.69 4.40
CA ASP A 340 -17.95 8.12 5.63
C ASP A 340 -17.70 6.60 5.74
N CYS A 341 -16.63 6.07 5.14
CA CYS A 341 -16.28 4.67 5.28
C CYS A 341 -16.02 4.36 6.77
N PRO A 342 -16.66 3.31 7.33
CA PRO A 342 -16.43 2.92 8.71
C PRO A 342 -14.99 2.50 8.92
N GLU A 343 -14.56 2.56 10.15
CA GLU A 343 -13.23 2.11 10.52
C GLU A 343 -13.13 0.59 10.42
N VAL A 344 -12.10 0.12 9.70
CA VAL A 344 -11.67 -1.27 9.70
C VAL A 344 -10.41 -1.34 10.56
N MET A 345 -10.44 -2.16 11.59
CA MET A 345 -9.36 -2.31 12.57
C MET A 345 -8.20 -3.11 11.97
N LEU A 346 -6.98 -2.80 12.41
CA LEU A 346 -5.83 -3.69 12.25
C LEU A 346 -5.94 -4.86 13.23
N PRO A 347 -5.28 -6.00 12.98
CA PRO A 347 -5.41 -7.18 13.82
C PRO A 347 -5.07 -6.92 15.30
N GLN A 348 -3.99 -6.21 15.57
CA GLN A 348 -3.55 -5.91 16.94
C GLN A 348 -4.50 -4.99 17.70
N GLU A 349 -5.20 -4.10 17.00
CA GLU A 349 -6.19 -3.22 17.62
C GLU A 349 -7.39 -4.01 18.16
N TRP A 350 -7.77 -5.08 17.48
CA TRP A 350 -8.81 -5.99 17.93
C TRP A 350 -8.27 -6.99 18.95
N LEU A 351 -7.09 -7.58 18.72
CA LEU A 351 -6.48 -8.60 19.58
C LEU A 351 -6.18 -8.07 20.99
N VAL A 352 -5.72 -6.82 21.11
CA VAL A 352 -5.43 -6.23 22.42
C VAL A 352 -6.66 -6.17 23.32
N GLN A 353 -7.85 -6.10 22.74
CA GLN A 353 -9.12 -6.08 23.49
C GLN A 353 -9.71 -7.48 23.69
N SER A 354 -9.48 -8.38 22.73
CA SER A 354 -10.19 -9.66 22.61
C SER A 354 -9.42 -10.85 23.19
N LEU A 355 -8.08 -10.80 23.21
CA LEU A 355 -7.29 -11.90 23.76
C LEU A 355 -7.42 -11.98 25.30
N PRO A 356 -7.65 -13.18 25.87
CA PRO A 356 -7.55 -13.39 27.29
C PRO A 356 -6.11 -13.25 27.76
N LYS A 357 -5.92 -12.82 29.00
CA LYS A 357 -4.60 -12.86 29.63
C LYS A 357 -4.28 -14.29 30.05
N ILE A 358 -3.11 -14.77 29.67
CA ILE A 358 -2.60 -16.07 30.07
C ILE A 358 -1.42 -15.85 31.02
N ASP A 359 -1.55 -16.30 32.26
CA ASP A 359 -0.46 -16.24 33.26
C ASP A 359 0.48 -17.42 33.01
N THR A 360 1.32 -17.33 32.02
CA THR A 360 2.42 -18.26 31.77
C THR A 360 3.74 -17.53 31.97
N ALA A 361 4.72 -18.20 32.55
CA ALA A 361 6.09 -17.68 32.57
C ALA A 361 6.59 -17.44 31.15
N ASN A 362 7.37 -16.37 30.99
CA ASN A 362 7.94 -15.93 29.71
C ASN A 362 8.54 -17.09 28.90
N GLN A 363 7.91 -17.46 27.80
CA GLN A 363 8.23 -18.64 27.00
C GLN A 363 8.64 -18.33 25.56
N GLY A 364 9.16 -17.17 25.27
CA GLY A 364 9.70 -16.87 23.95
C GLY A 364 9.94 -15.40 23.71
N GLN A 365 11.00 -15.12 22.99
CA GLN A 365 11.38 -13.79 22.55
C GLN A 365 11.23 -13.68 21.04
N PHE A 366 10.58 -12.62 20.60
CA PHE A 366 10.30 -12.36 19.19
C PHE A 366 10.70 -10.94 18.80
N GLN A 367 11.00 -10.75 17.54
CA GLN A 367 11.23 -9.44 16.94
C GLN A 367 10.25 -9.22 15.81
N LEU A 368 9.59 -8.06 15.76
CA LEU A 368 8.66 -7.69 14.68
C LEU A 368 9.23 -6.57 13.83
N LEU A 369 9.40 -6.84 12.55
CA LEU A 369 9.62 -5.82 11.54
C LEU A 369 8.26 -5.35 11.00
N ALA A 370 7.71 -4.34 11.65
CA ALA A 370 6.39 -3.82 11.33
C ALA A 370 6.36 -3.14 9.96
N HIS A 371 5.21 -3.22 9.27
CA HIS A 371 5.00 -2.67 7.94
C HIS A 371 5.21 -1.16 7.91
N CYS A 372 5.98 -0.65 6.92
CA CYS A 372 6.39 0.75 6.87
C CYS A 372 5.20 1.74 6.83
N THR A 373 4.12 1.41 6.12
CA THR A 373 2.92 2.26 6.08
C THR A 373 2.24 2.35 7.44
N GLU A 374 2.19 1.25 8.17
CA GLU A 374 1.59 1.19 9.50
C GLU A 374 2.37 2.02 10.49
N LYS A 375 3.66 1.72 10.68
CA LYS A 375 4.50 2.43 11.66
C LYS A 375 4.67 3.93 11.40
N THR A 376 4.48 4.40 10.15
CA THR A 376 4.57 5.84 9.83
C THR A 376 3.26 6.58 9.89
N ASN A 377 2.12 5.91 9.71
CA ASN A 377 0.81 6.56 9.65
C ASN A 377 -0.09 6.23 10.85
N THR A 378 0.17 5.11 11.54
CA THR A 378 -0.57 4.67 12.74
C THR A 378 0.39 4.09 13.78
N PRO A 379 1.41 4.84 14.25
CA PRO A 379 2.42 4.33 15.17
C PRO A 379 1.83 3.83 16.49
N THR A 380 0.76 4.43 16.98
CA THR A 380 0.04 3.98 18.18
C THR A 380 -0.59 2.60 18.00
N SER A 381 -1.14 2.33 16.81
CA SER A 381 -1.67 0.99 16.50
C SER A 381 -0.56 -0.05 16.37
N THR A 382 0.57 0.32 15.76
CA THR A 382 1.73 -0.56 15.63
C THR A 382 2.25 -0.99 17.03
N ALA A 383 2.34 -0.05 17.96
CA ALA A 383 2.79 -0.31 19.32
C ALA A 383 1.91 -1.33 20.09
N LEU A 384 0.65 -1.53 19.66
CA LEU A 384 -0.24 -2.49 20.30
C LEU A 384 0.18 -3.97 20.12
N TRP A 385 1.11 -4.27 19.22
CA TRP A 385 1.64 -5.62 19.13
C TRP A 385 2.38 -6.06 20.40
N GLU A 386 3.11 -5.17 21.09
CA GLU A 386 3.81 -5.48 22.33
C GLU A 386 2.82 -5.94 23.44
N PRO A 387 1.79 -5.18 23.84
CA PRO A 387 0.84 -5.62 24.84
C PRO A 387 0.00 -6.83 24.41
N VAL A 388 -0.18 -7.06 23.10
CA VAL A 388 -0.83 -8.29 22.60
C VAL A 388 0.01 -9.51 22.92
N PHE A 389 1.34 -9.46 22.72
CA PHE A 389 2.26 -10.55 23.06
C PHE A 389 2.39 -10.74 24.56
N GLU A 390 2.49 -9.66 25.31
CA GLU A 390 2.56 -9.70 26.80
C GLU A 390 1.34 -10.41 27.41
N LYS A 391 0.14 -10.22 26.85
CA LYS A 391 -1.08 -10.91 27.33
C LYS A 391 -0.98 -12.42 27.32
N VAL A 392 -0.18 -12.98 26.43
CA VAL A 392 -0.01 -14.43 26.27
C VAL A 392 1.35 -14.94 26.80
N GLY A 393 2.05 -14.12 27.58
CA GLY A 393 3.32 -14.46 28.22
C GLY A 393 4.49 -14.51 27.24
N LEU A 394 4.44 -13.76 26.13
CA LEU A 394 5.52 -13.63 25.15
C LEU A 394 6.16 -12.25 25.22
N GLN A 395 7.43 -12.16 24.88
CA GLN A 395 8.14 -10.89 24.72
C GLN A 395 8.28 -10.56 23.23
N LEU A 396 7.87 -9.35 22.87
CA LEU A 396 8.04 -8.81 21.52
C LEU A 396 8.90 -7.55 21.59
N ASN A 397 9.92 -7.49 20.74
CA ASN A 397 10.69 -6.28 20.49
C ASN A 397 10.46 -5.82 19.04
N MET A 398 10.33 -4.52 18.83
CA MET A 398 10.21 -3.94 17.49
C MET A 398 11.46 -3.11 17.15
N PRO A 399 12.48 -3.72 16.54
CA PRO A 399 13.70 -2.99 16.18
C PRO A 399 13.41 -1.88 15.19
N VAL A 400 14.15 -0.79 15.32
CA VAL A 400 14.05 0.33 14.40
C VAL A 400 14.49 -0.14 13.01
N SER A 401 13.61 0.00 12.04
CA SER A 401 13.85 -0.48 10.67
C SER A 401 13.23 0.44 9.63
N GLY A 402 13.86 0.54 8.47
CA GLY A 402 13.33 1.27 7.32
C GLY A 402 12.28 0.48 6.54
N CYS A 403 12.37 0.54 5.21
CA CYS A 403 11.50 -0.17 4.29
C CYS A 403 12.14 -1.49 3.83
N CYS A 404 11.33 -2.52 3.62
CA CYS A 404 11.78 -3.78 3.01
C CYS A 404 12.09 -3.66 1.51
N GLY A 405 11.63 -2.62 0.83
CA GLY A 405 11.86 -2.39 -0.59
C GLY A 405 10.79 -2.98 -1.53
N MET A 406 9.85 -3.80 -1.06
CA MET A 406 8.83 -4.43 -1.91
C MET A 406 7.66 -3.49 -2.26
N ALA A 407 6.96 -2.96 -1.25
CA ALA A 407 5.82 -2.06 -1.38
C ALA A 407 4.77 -2.52 -2.43
N GLY A 408 4.03 -3.57 -2.12
CA GLY A 408 3.06 -4.18 -3.03
C GLY A 408 3.75 -4.72 -4.29
N THR A 409 3.38 -4.22 -5.46
CA THR A 409 3.94 -4.68 -6.75
C THR A 409 5.21 -3.95 -7.19
N TYR A 410 5.65 -2.90 -6.48
CA TYR A 410 6.82 -2.09 -6.85
C TYR A 410 8.08 -2.92 -7.05
N GLY A 411 8.40 -3.79 -6.09
CA GLY A 411 9.56 -4.69 -6.16
C GLY A 411 9.43 -5.80 -7.20
N HIS A 412 8.23 -6.02 -7.75
CA HIS A 412 7.99 -6.96 -8.85
C HIS A 412 8.07 -6.30 -10.23
N GLU A 413 8.27 -4.97 -10.30
CA GLU A 413 8.51 -4.29 -11.56
C GLU A 413 10.01 -4.32 -11.91
N ALA A 414 10.37 -4.82 -13.09
CA ALA A 414 11.76 -4.99 -13.53
C ALA A 414 12.60 -3.69 -13.39
N ARG A 415 12.01 -2.55 -13.74
CA ARG A 415 12.66 -1.23 -13.63
C ARG A 415 13.00 -0.81 -12.21
N ASN A 416 12.32 -1.36 -11.21
CA ASN A 416 12.47 -1.02 -9.80
C ASN A 416 13.28 -2.06 -9.01
N MET A 417 13.63 -3.19 -9.63
CA MET A 417 14.23 -4.35 -8.97
C MET A 417 15.52 -3.98 -8.23
N GLU A 418 16.44 -3.29 -8.90
CA GLU A 418 17.73 -2.95 -8.28
C GLU A 418 17.56 -1.95 -7.13
N THR A 419 16.69 -0.97 -7.28
CA THR A 419 16.33 -0.05 -6.18
C THR A 419 15.68 -0.80 -5.02
N SER A 420 14.78 -1.75 -5.30
CA SER A 420 14.15 -2.58 -4.29
C SER A 420 15.18 -3.39 -3.48
N LYS A 421 16.13 -4.04 -4.18
CA LYS A 421 17.24 -4.75 -3.54
C LYS A 421 18.14 -3.85 -2.72
N ALA A 422 18.49 -2.65 -3.24
CA ALA A 422 19.31 -1.68 -2.54
C ALA A 422 18.65 -1.22 -1.23
N ILE A 423 17.35 -0.95 -1.25
CA ILE A 423 16.58 -0.58 -0.06
C ILE A 423 16.58 -1.71 0.97
N TYR A 424 16.38 -2.96 0.54
CA TYR A 424 16.41 -4.13 1.43
C TYR A 424 17.77 -4.25 2.13
N ARG A 425 18.87 -4.24 1.37
CA ARG A 425 20.24 -4.38 1.90
C ARG A 425 20.63 -3.30 2.90
N GLN A 426 20.02 -2.12 2.81
CA GLN A 426 20.32 -1.00 3.71
C GLN A 426 19.72 -1.15 5.10
N SER A 427 18.60 -1.85 5.26
CA SER A 427 17.86 -1.90 6.52
C SER A 427 17.43 -3.31 6.93
N TRP A 428 16.60 -3.97 6.14
CA TRP A 428 16.05 -5.28 6.50
C TRP A 428 17.07 -6.41 6.39
N GLY A 429 17.96 -6.37 5.38
CA GLY A 429 18.98 -7.40 5.16
C GLY A 429 19.81 -7.69 6.41
N PRO A 430 20.45 -6.70 7.03
CA PRO A 430 21.24 -6.92 8.26
C PRO A 430 20.43 -7.51 9.42
N LEU A 431 19.16 -7.11 9.60
CA LEU A 431 18.29 -7.64 10.66
C LEU A 431 17.90 -9.10 10.38
N VAL A 432 17.64 -9.44 9.12
CA VAL A 432 17.34 -10.81 8.71
C VAL A 432 18.58 -11.71 8.86
N GLU A 433 19.77 -11.25 8.46
CA GLU A 433 21.02 -11.98 8.66
C GLU A 433 21.32 -12.22 10.16
N GLN A 434 21.08 -11.21 10.99
CA GLN A 434 21.25 -11.35 12.45
C GLN A 434 20.28 -12.38 13.03
N SER A 435 19.04 -12.46 12.55
CA SER A 435 18.03 -13.39 13.05
C SER A 435 18.33 -14.86 12.76
N THR A 436 19.27 -15.15 11.85
CA THR A 436 19.70 -16.53 11.53
C THR A 436 20.80 -17.05 12.46
N GLN A 437 21.33 -16.21 13.37
CA GLN A 437 22.33 -16.63 14.32
C GLN A 437 21.70 -17.45 15.46
N GLU A 438 22.48 -18.36 16.03
CA GLU A 438 22.05 -19.17 17.19
C GLU A 438 21.61 -18.26 18.35
N GLN A 439 20.52 -18.61 19.00
CA GLN A 439 19.89 -17.89 20.12
C GLN A 439 19.29 -16.51 19.77
N SER A 440 19.25 -16.11 18.51
CA SER A 440 18.54 -14.89 18.11
C SER A 440 17.02 -15.06 18.28
N PRO A 441 16.29 -14.02 18.75
CA PRO A 441 14.83 -14.04 18.76
C PRO A 441 14.26 -14.28 17.37
N GLU A 442 13.16 -15.03 17.29
CA GLU A 442 12.50 -15.27 16.00
C GLU A 442 11.99 -13.97 15.39
N LEU A 443 12.30 -13.76 14.10
CA LEU A 443 11.93 -12.56 13.36
C LEU A 443 10.56 -12.74 12.69
N LEU A 444 9.69 -11.78 12.92
CA LEU A 444 8.32 -11.74 12.39
C LEU A 444 8.12 -10.55 11.44
N ALA A 445 7.12 -10.62 10.58
CA ALA A 445 6.66 -9.49 9.77
C ALA A 445 5.15 -9.55 9.55
N ASP A 446 4.44 -8.45 9.80
CA ASP A 446 3.00 -8.33 9.65
C ASP A 446 2.55 -8.05 8.20
N GLY A 447 3.34 -7.35 7.38
CA GLY A 447 2.99 -7.03 6.01
C GLY A 447 3.28 -8.17 5.03
N TYR A 448 2.32 -8.53 4.18
CA TYR A 448 2.49 -9.54 3.14
C TYR A 448 3.67 -9.21 2.19
N SER A 449 3.73 -7.99 1.66
CA SER A 449 4.81 -7.56 0.77
C SER A 449 6.20 -7.65 1.42
N CYS A 450 6.28 -7.46 2.73
CA CYS A 450 7.52 -7.56 3.48
C CYS A 450 7.99 -9.01 3.56
N ARG A 451 7.08 -9.96 3.86
CA ARG A 451 7.38 -11.39 3.87
C ARG A 451 7.84 -11.88 2.49
N CYS A 452 7.17 -11.46 1.42
CA CYS A 452 7.60 -11.75 0.04
C CYS A 452 9.02 -11.24 -0.26
N GLN A 453 9.38 -10.05 0.25
CA GLN A 453 10.72 -9.51 0.00
C GLN A 453 11.79 -10.31 0.73
N VAL A 454 11.56 -10.69 1.98
CA VAL A 454 12.51 -11.50 2.74
C VAL A 454 12.69 -12.87 2.09
N ASP A 455 11.59 -13.53 1.73
CA ASP A 455 11.64 -14.82 1.01
C ASP A 455 12.46 -14.71 -0.30
N ARG A 456 12.20 -13.69 -1.12
CA ARG A 456 12.99 -13.43 -2.34
C ARG A 456 14.47 -13.23 -2.07
N MET A 457 14.81 -12.46 -1.03
CA MET A 457 16.19 -12.00 -0.81
C MET A 457 17.04 -12.99 -0.04
N SER A 458 16.44 -13.78 0.85
CA SER A 458 17.15 -14.68 1.77
C SER A 458 16.64 -16.12 1.75
N GLY A 459 15.53 -16.43 1.08
CA GLY A 459 14.86 -17.72 1.14
C GLY A 459 14.17 -18.00 2.48
N LEU A 460 14.14 -17.04 3.40
CA LEU A 460 13.50 -17.17 4.71
C LEU A 460 12.02 -16.79 4.62
N ARG A 461 11.16 -17.69 5.07
CA ARG A 461 9.75 -17.39 5.24
C ARG A 461 9.48 -16.89 6.65
N LEU A 462 9.34 -15.57 6.82
CA LEU A 462 8.95 -14.98 8.10
C LEU A 462 7.48 -15.30 8.41
N ARG A 463 7.20 -15.59 9.68
CA ARG A 463 5.82 -15.77 10.15
C ARG A 463 5.15 -14.44 10.43
N HIS A 464 3.82 -14.46 10.32
CA HIS A 464 2.99 -13.34 10.80
C HIS A 464 2.80 -13.45 12.33
N PRO A 465 2.74 -12.34 13.09
CA PRO A 465 2.48 -12.37 14.53
C PRO A 465 1.30 -13.25 14.95
N ILE A 466 0.22 -13.26 14.18
CA ILE A 466 -0.97 -14.09 14.45
C ILE A 466 -0.65 -15.60 14.46
N GLU A 467 0.29 -16.06 13.62
CA GLU A 467 0.67 -17.47 13.53
C GLU A 467 1.38 -17.91 14.83
N VAL A 468 2.20 -17.03 15.41
CA VAL A 468 2.87 -17.26 16.69
C VAL A 468 1.87 -17.25 17.85
N LEU A 469 0.98 -16.25 17.87
CA LEU A 469 -0.06 -16.16 18.91
C LEU A 469 -0.95 -17.40 18.95
N LEU A 470 -1.29 -17.96 17.78
CA LEU A 470 -2.10 -19.18 17.69
C LEU A 470 -1.49 -20.35 18.45
N GLU A 471 -0.17 -20.51 18.47
CA GLU A 471 0.53 -21.62 19.14
C GLU A 471 0.28 -21.63 20.65
N LYS A 472 0.04 -20.47 21.26
CA LYS A 472 -0.29 -20.34 22.68
C LYS A 472 -1.68 -20.84 23.07
N PHE A 473 -2.52 -21.05 22.07
CA PHE A 473 -3.89 -21.58 22.24
C PHE A 473 -4.05 -22.95 21.56
N SER A 474 -2.93 -23.65 21.27
CA SER A 474 -2.92 -24.95 20.60
C SER A 474 -3.17 -26.11 21.54
#